data_09e01d70fb30b437087d4137845b10c2
#
_entry.id   09e01d70fb30b437087d4137845b10c2
#
_cell.length_a   1.000
_cell.length_b   1.000
_cell.length_c   1.000
_cell.angle_alpha   90.00
_cell.angle_beta   90.00
_cell.angle_gamma   90.00
#
_symmetry.space_group_name_H-M   'P 1'
#
loop_
_entity.id
_entity.type
_entity.pdbx_description
1 polymer ?
#
loop_
_entity_poly.entity_id
_entity_poly.type
_entity_poly.pdbx_seq_one_letter_code
_entity_poly.pdbx_strand_id
1 'polypeptide(L)'
;MYIFNTTYHIENDIKEIFIAWLREVYIPTAMHRDELSEPQLCRVIAEEDTGGDNFSLQFHVADPNRLETWYDETGADLDNAIREKFG
;
A
#
# COMPACT_ATOMS: atom_id res chain seq x y z
N MET A 1 -5.29 -18.31 6.23
CA MET A 1 -5.24 -16.82 6.18
C MET A 1 -4.44 -16.38 4.97
N TYR A 2 -4.93 -15.39 4.26
CA TYR A 2 -4.26 -14.84 3.09
C TYR A 2 -3.81 -13.41 3.38
N ILE A 3 -2.64 -13.04 2.85
CA ILE A 3 -2.08 -11.71 3.00
C ILE A 3 -1.83 -11.12 1.62
N PHE A 4 -2.36 -9.91 1.41
CA PHE A 4 -2.03 -9.10 0.23
C PHE A 4 -0.95 -8.10 0.64
N ASN A 5 0.21 -8.20 0.03
CA ASN A 5 1.38 -7.39 0.37
C ASN A 5 1.84 -6.59 -0.83
N THR A 6 2.08 -5.30 -0.60
CA THR A 6 2.69 -4.41 -1.58
C THR A 6 3.94 -3.78 -0.99
N THR A 7 5.04 -3.80 -1.71
CA THR A 7 6.29 -3.20 -1.29
C THR A 7 6.56 -1.94 -2.09
N TYR A 8 6.92 -0.87 -1.40
CA TYR A 8 7.25 0.43 -2.00
C TYR A 8 8.69 0.79 -1.65
N HIS A 9 9.44 1.25 -2.65
CA HIS A 9 10.71 1.94 -2.43
C HIS A 9 10.44 3.44 -2.52
N ILE A 10 10.71 4.17 -1.44
CA ILE A 10 10.33 5.59 -1.33
C ILE A 10 11.58 6.43 -1.06
N GLU A 11 11.84 7.39 -1.93
CA GLU A 11 12.98 8.30 -1.77
C GLU A 11 12.81 9.18 -0.52
N ASN A 12 13.95 9.54 0.08
CA ASN A 12 13.95 10.26 1.37
C ASN A 12 13.23 11.60 1.33
N ASP A 13 13.27 12.30 0.21
CA ASP A 13 12.67 13.62 0.06
C ASP A 13 11.13 13.62 0.07
N ILE A 14 10.51 12.50 -0.30
CA ILE A 14 9.03 12.39 -0.34
C ILE A 14 8.49 11.41 0.70
N LYS A 15 9.34 10.81 1.50
CA LYS A 15 8.99 9.71 2.40
C LYS A 15 7.86 10.09 3.37
N GLU A 16 7.99 11.21 4.06
CA GLU A 16 7.00 11.63 5.05
C GLU A 16 5.63 11.91 4.41
N ILE A 17 5.63 12.57 3.27
CA ILE A 17 4.41 12.89 2.52
C ILE A 17 3.74 11.61 2.03
N PHE A 18 4.53 10.67 1.52
CA PHE A 18 4.00 9.41 1.00
C PHE A 18 3.39 8.56 2.14
N ILE A 19 4.07 8.45 3.26
CA ILE A 19 3.57 7.68 4.41
C ILE A 19 2.28 8.29 4.96
N ALA A 20 2.23 9.62 5.08
CA ALA A 20 1.01 10.31 5.52
C ALA A 20 -0.14 10.04 4.56
N TRP A 21 0.11 10.09 3.25
CA TRP A 21 -0.90 9.80 2.24
C TRP A 21 -1.40 8.36 2.31
N LEU A 22 -0.50 7.39 2.52
CA LEU A 22 -0.89 5.99 2.70
C LEU A 22 -1.83 5.83 3.89
N ARG A 23 -1.53 6.46 5.02
CA ARG A 23 -2.33 6.36 6.23
C ARG A 23 -3.66 7.09 6.13
N GLU A 24 -3.69 8.26 5.51
CA GLU A 24 -4.86 9.13 5.46
C GLU A 24 -5.80 8.84 4.30
N VAL A 25 -5.26 8.37 3.18
CA VAL A 25 -6.02 8.18 1.94
C VAL A 25 -6.05 6.71 1.51
N TYR A 26 -4.88 6.10 1.31
CA TYR A 26 -4.79 4.76 0.73
C TYR A 26 -5.46 3.71 1.60
N ILE A 27 -5.05 3.62 2.85
CA ILE A 27 -5.55 2.57 3.76
C ILE A 27 -7.06 2.69 3.97
N PRO A 28 -7.63 3.87 4.31
CA PRO A 28 -9.08 3.99 4.45
C PRO A 28 -9.84 3.66 3.17
N THR A 29 -9.33 4.08 2.01
CA THR A 29 -9.96 3.79 0.72
C THR A 29 -9.90 2.30 0.39
N ALA A 30 -8.76 1.67 0.61
CA ALA A 30 -8.58 0.23 0.37
C ALA A 30 -9.50 -0.61 1.24
N MET A 31 -9.78 -0.16 2.46
CA MET A 31 -10.62 -0.87 3.43
C MET A 31 -12.10 -0.49 3.37
N HIS A 32 -12.49 0.42 2.49
CA HIS A 32 -13.88 0.85 2.37
C HIS A 32 -14.81 -0.33 2.09
N ARG A 33 -14.34 -1.31 1.36
CA ARG A 33 -15.02 -2.58 1.14
C ARG A 33 -14.43 -3.62 2.11
N ASP A 34 -15.14 -4.71 2.32
CA ASP A 34 -14.79 -5.72 3.32
C ASP A 34 -13.72 -6.74 2.86
N GLU A 35 -13.22 -6.62 1.63
CA GLU A 35 -12.25 -7.57 1.09
C GLU A 35 -10.92 -7.55 1.83
N LEU A 36 -10.50 -6.38 2.32
CA LEU A 36 -9.23 -6.20 3.02
C LEU A 36 -9.48 -5.75 4.47
N SER A 37 -8.63 -6.23 5.37
CA SER A 37 -8.71 -5.89 6.78
C SER A 37 -7.33 -5.89 7.42
N GLU A 38 -7.24 -5.41 8.65
CA GLU A 38 -6.05 -5.42 9.49
C GLU A 38 -4.80 -4.90 8.77
N PRO A 39 -4.79 -3.61 8.38
CA PRO A 39 -3.66 -3.03 7.68
C PRO A 39 -2.42 -3.00 8.56
N GLN A 40 -1.26 -3.31 7.97
CA GLN A 40 0.01 -3.22 8.65
C GLN A 40 1.03 -2.58 7.70
N LEU A 41 1.58 -1.45 8.13
CA LEU A 41 2.62 -0.74 7.38
C LEU A 41 3.94 -0.93 8.12
N CYS A 42 4.90 -1.60 7.45
CA CYS A 42 6.18 -1.95 8.02
C CYS A 42 7.32 -1.33 7.23
N ARG A 43 8.33 -0.82 7.92
CA ARG A 43 9.58 -0.44 7.30
C ARG A 43 10.44 -1.68 7.18
N VAL A 44 10.95 -1.94 5.98
CA VAL A 44 11.84 -3.06 5.73
C VAL A 44 13.28 -2.59 5.88
N ILE A 45 14.00 -3.20 6.81
CA ILE A 45 15.41 -2.87 7.04
C ILE A 45 16.25 -3.51 5.96
N ALA A 46 17.01 -2.70 5.22
CA ALA A 46 17.93 -3.17 4.19
C ALA A 46 19.37 -2.84 4.59
N GLU A 47 20.31 -3.66 4.12
CA GLU A 47 21.73 -3.48 4.43
C GLU A 47 22.34 -2.33 3.63
N GLU A 48 21.77 -1.99 2.48
CA GLU A 48 22.29 -0.98 1.58
C GLU A 48 21.48 0.30 1.67
N ASP A 49 22.16 1.44 1.71
CA ASP A 49 21.55 2.75 1.57
C ASP A 49 21.38 3.05 0.08
N THR A 50 20.13 3.09 -0.37
CA THR A 50 19.77 3.35 -1.77
C THR A 50 19.13 4.73 -1.96
N GLY A 51 19.29 5.63 -1.00
CA GLY A 51 18.72 6.97 -1.05
C GLY A 51 17.25 7.03 -0.63
N GLY A 52 16.72 5.96 -0.07
CA GLY A 52 15.35 5.87 0.39
C GLY A 52 15.13 4.67 1.29
N ASP A 53 13.88 4.44 1.66
CA ASP A 53 13.49 3.32 2.49
C ASP A 53 12.49 2.43 1.75
N ASN A 54 12.49 1.15 2.10
CA ASN A 54 11.50 0.20 1.62
C ASN A 54 10.41 0.02 2.68
N PHE A 55 9.16 0.04 2.24
CA PHE A 55 8.00 -0.18 3.10
C PHE A 55 7.15 -1.30 2.55
N SER A 56 6.61 -2.10 3.45
CA SER A 56 5.67 -3.18 3.13
C SER A 56 4.31 -2.82 3.72
N LEU A 57 3.30 -2.75 2.87
CA LEU A 57 1.92 -2.55 3.29
C LEU A 57 1.17 -3.87 3.09
N GLN A 58 0.64 -4.41 4.18
CA GLN A 58 -0.04 -5.70 4.21
C GLN A 58 -1.47 -5.56 4.66
N PHE A 59 -2.34 -6.40 4.09
CA PHE A 59 -3.73 -6.54 4.53
C PHE A 59 -4.06 -8.02 4.66
N HIS A 60 -4.94 -8.36 5.58
CA HIS A 60 -5.56 -9.68 5.61
C HIS A 60 -6.65 -9.75 4.56
N VAL A 61 -6.72 -10.86 3.84
CA VAL A 61 -7.72 -11.12 2.80
C VAL A 61 -8.57 -12.30 3.23
N ALA A 62 -9.87 -12.06 3.40
CA ALA A 62 -10.79 -13.11 3.82
C ALA A 62 -11.05 -14.12 2.71
N ASP A 63 -11.23 -13.64 1.48
CA ASP A 63 -11.51 -14.48 0.31
C ASP A 63 -10.64 -14.02 -0.86
N PRO A 64 -9.63 -14.83 -1.25
CA PRO A 64 -8.72 -14.46 -2.34
C PRO A 64 -9.43 -14.34 -3.70
N ASN A 65 -10.58 -14.99 -3.89
CA ASN A 65 -11.33 -14.87 -5.12
C ASN A 65 -11.95 -13.48 -5.30
N ARG A 66 -12.16 -12.74 -4.21
CA ARG A 66 -12.69 -11.38 -4.26
C ARG A 66 -11.59 -10.33 -4.43
N LEU A 67 -10.34 -10.71 -4.25
CA LEU A 67 -9.20 -9.79 -4.36
C LEU A 67 -9.07 -9.22 -5.75
N GLU A 68 -9.28 -10.02 -6.78
CA GLU A 68 -9.23 -9.57 -8.17
C GLU A 68 -10.27 -8.48 -8.43
N THR A 69 -11.49 -8.66 -7.95
CA THR A 69 -12.55 -7.65 -8.05
C THR A 69 -12.16 -6.37 -7.32
N TRP A 70 -11.63 -6.50 -6.10
CA TRP A 70 -11.14 -5.35 -5.35
C TRP A 70 -10.05 -4.60 -6.14
N TYR A 71 -9.11 -5.34 -6.71
CA TYR A 71 -8.01 -4.74 -7.48
C TYR A 71 -8.54 -3.98 -8.69
N ASP A 72 -9.46 -4.58 -9.44
CA ASP A 72 -10.01 -3.94 -10.63
C ASP A 72 -10.83 -2.69 -10.31
N GLU A 73 -11.56 -2.69 -9.20
CA GLU A 73 -12.47 -1.60 -8.85
C GLU A 73 -11.83 -0.52 -7.97
N THR A 74 -10.91 -0.91 -7.08
CA THR A 74 -10.31 0.00 -6.09
C THR A 74 -8.80 0.10 -6.24
N GLY A 75 -8.12 -1.05 -6.36
CA GLY A 75 -6.66 -1.09 -6.42
C GLY A 75 -6.09 -0.35 -7.61
N ALA A 76 -6.70 -0.48 -8.78
CA ALA A 76 -6.27 0.22 -9.98
C ALA A 76 -6.40 1.73 -9.84
N ASP A 77 -7.48 2.21 -9.21
CA ASP A 77 -7.66 3.63 -8.93
C ASP A 77 -6.61 4.16 -7.95
N LEU A 78 -6.27 3.37 -6.94
CA LEU A 78 -5.22 3.73 -5.98
C LEU A 78 -3.84 3.77 -6.63
N ASP A 79 -3.52 2.81 -7.50
CA ASP A 79 -2.27 2.81 -8.25
C ASP A 79 -2.16 4.05 -9.15
N ASN A 80 -3.24 4.42 -9.81
CA ASN A 80 -3.28 5.63 -10.63
C ASN A 80 -3.10 6.88 -9.77
N ALA A 81 -3.70 6.93 -8.60
CA ALA A 81 -3.55 8.05 -7.67
C ALA A 81 -2.11 8.21 -7.21
N ILE A 82 -1.40 7.11 -6.96
CA ILE A 82 0.02 7.14 -6.61
C ILE A 82 0.84 7.73 -7.75
N ARG A 83 0.60 7.30 -8.98
CA ARG A 83 1.32 7.79 -10.15
C ARG A 83 1.07 9.27 -10.40
N GLU A 84 -0.16 9.72 -10.25
CA GLU A 84 -0.52 11.13 -10.44
C GLU A 84 0.11 12.04 -9.39
N LYS A 85 0.18 11.58 -8.14
CA LYS A 85 0.65 12.38 -7.01
C LYS A 85 2.16 12.33 -6.83
N PHE A 86 2.78 11.18 -7.06
CA PHE A 86 4.20 10.95 -6.74
C PHE A 86 5.05 10.56 -7.94
N GLY A 87 4.44 10.31 -9.06
CA GLY A 87 5.16 9.89 -10.26
C GLY A 87 5.39 8.38 -10.29
#